data_ccec87dc8ef832fba6ae3a5b3df7ac64
#
_entry.id   ccec87dc8ef832fba6ae3a5b3df7ac64
#
_cell.length_a   1.000
_cell.length_b   1.000
_cell.length_c   1.000
_cell.angle_alpha   90.00
_cell.angle_beta   90.00
_cell.angle_gamma   90.00
#
_symmetry.space_group_name_H-M   'P 1'
#
loop_
_entity.id
_entity.type
_entity.pdbx_description
1 polymer ?
#
loop_
_entity_poly.entity_id
_entity_poly.type
_entity_poly.pdbx_seq_one_letter_code
_entity_poly.pdbx_strand_id
1 'polypeptide(L)'
;SYSVTGVQTCALPILLNRNDMLVGGIRPHNYCLPVLKRRTHQEALRAVVASGNPKFFLGTDSAPHAKHRKETACGCAGCYSAWSAIELYAQVFEELGVIEKLEGFASHYGADFYRLPRNSGQIKLVKQAWTVPEEITLPDGSPIVPFYAGQTLNWTLQAE
;
A
#
# COMPACT_ATOMS: atom_id res chain seq x y z
N SER A 1 -20.90 -18.32 -14.43
CA SER A 1 -20.62 -17.19 -13.53
C SER A 1 -19.24 -17.39 -12.93
N TYR A 2 -18.32 -16.48 -13.20
CA TYR A 2 -17.01 -16.47 -12.52
C TYR A 2 -17.24 -15.96 -11.10
N SER A 3 -17.09 -16.82 -10.09
CA SER A 3 -17.08 -16.35 -8.71
C SER A 3 -15.68 -15.89 -8.37
N VAL A 4 -15.53 -14.63 -7.98
CA VAL A 4 -14.29 -14.11 -7.39
C VAL A 4 -14.14 -14.74 -6.01
N THR A 5 -13.14 -15.61 -5.84
CA THR A 5 -12.92 -16.36 -4.60
C THR A 5 -12.04 -15.62 -3.60
N GLY A 6 -11.25 -14.67 -4.07
CA GLY A 6 -10.41 -13.79 -3.25
C GLY A 6 -9.99 -12.55 -4.02
N VAL A 7 -9.72 -11.48 -3.33
CA VAL A 7 -9.23 -10.20 -3.91
C VAL A 7 -7.99 -9.76 -3.16
N GLN A 8 -6.86 -9.84 -3.86
CA GLN A 8 -5.65 -9.20 -3.39
C GLN A 8 -5.83 -7.68 -3.46
N THR A 9 -5.71 -7.01 -2.33
CA THR A 9 -6.05 -5.59 -2.23
C THR A 9 -4.78 -4.76 -2.35
N CYS A 10 -4.62 -4.08 -3.50
CA CYS A 10 -3.53 -3.14 -3.72
C CYS A 10 -3.59 -1.99 -2.71
N ALA A 11 -2.43 -1.59 -2.17
CA ALA A 11 -2.31 -0.50 -1.21
C ALA A 11 -2.86 0.82 -1.75
N LEU A 12 -2.50 1.17 -2.99
CA LEU A 12 -2.82 2.48 -3.55
C LEU A 12 -4.31 2.85 -3.56
N PRO A 13 -5.25 2.00 -4.05
CA PRO A 13 -6.67 2.36 -4.07
C PRO A 13 -7.31 2.50 -2.67
N ILE A 14 -6.70 1.92 -1.63
CA ILE A 14 -7.15 2.09 -0.25
C ILE A 14 -6.64 3.42 0.31
N LEU A 15 -5.42 3.80 -0.05
CA LEU A 15 -4.72 4.99 0.46
C LEU A 15 -5.06 6.24 -0.33
N LEU A 16 -5.15 6.14 -1.66
CA LEU A 16 -5.33 7.26 -2.57
C LEU A 16 -6.53 7.08 -3.48
N ASN A 17 -7.02 8.20 -3.99
CA ASN A 17 -8.00 8.27 -5.08
C ASN A 17 -7.44 9.11 -6.24
N ARG A 18 -8.19 9.24 -7.32
CA ARG A 18 -7.73 9.93 -8.53
C ARG A 18 -7.28 11.38 -8.30
N ASN A 19 -7.90 12.10 -7.37
CA ASN A 19 -7.54 13.49 -7.09
C ASN A 19 -6.11 13.62 -6.57
N ASP A 20 -5.63 12.62 -5.82
CA ASP A 20 -4.29 12.63 -5.24
C ASP A 20 -3.17 12.55 -6.29
N MET A 21 -3.51 12.24 -7.54
CA MET A 21 -2.58 12.30 -8.68
C MET A 21 -2.41 13.71 -9.24
N LEU A 22 -3.37 14.61 -8.99
CA LEU A 22 -3.50 15.90 -9.69
C LEU A 22 -3.59 17.11 -8.75
N VAL A 23 -3.94 16.92 -7.48
CA VAL A 23 -4.07 18.02 -6.51
C VAL A 23 -2.70 18.63 -6.23
N GLY A 24 -2.57 19.93 -6.48
CA GLY A 24 -1.32 20.67 -6.31
C GLY A 24 -0.31 20.47 -7.45
N GLY A 25 -0.72 19.87 -8.56
CA GLY A 25 0.09 19.58 -9.74
C GLY A 25 0.13 18.07 -10.06
N ILE A 26 0.76 17.74 -11.18
CA ILE A 26 0.91 16.35 -11.61
C ILE A 26 1.87 15.61 -10.67
N ARG A 27 1.43 14.48 -10.12
CA ARG A 27 2.22 13.63 -9.21
C ARG A 27 2.53 12.28 -9.88
N PRO A 28 3.57 12.19 -10.70
CA PRO A 28 3.90 10.99 -11.47
C PRO A 28 4.19 9.78 -10.57
N HIS A 29 4.71 10.00 -9.35
CA HIS A 29 4.98 8.92 -8.40
C HIS A 29 3.74 8.23 -7.84
N ASN A 30 2.54 8.84 -7.97
CA ASN A 30 1.25 8.23 -7.65
C ASN A 30 0.57 7.58 -8.87
N TYR A 31 1.21 7.62 -10.04
CA TYR A 31 0.66 7.01 -11.24
C TYR A 31 0.90 5.51 -11.29
N CYS A 32 -0.17 4.74 -11.42
CA CYS A 32 -0.17 3.28 -11.54
C CYS A 32 -1.28 2.80 -12.50
N LEU A 33 -1.22 1.56 -12.91
CA LEU A 33 -2.29 0.86 -13.61
C LEU A 33 -2.76 -0.34 -12.77
N PRO A 34 -4.09 -0.54 -12.65
CA PRO A 34 -5.18 0.32 -13.13
C PRO A 34 -5.15 1.70 -12.47
N VAL A 35 -5.50 2.74 -13.24
CA VAL A 35 -5.52 4.13 -12.75
C VAL A 35 -6.43 4.23 -11.53
N LEU A 36 -5.99 4.99 -10.51
CA LEU A 36 -6.76 5.29 -9.30
C LEU A 36 -8.18 5.76 -9.63
N LYS A 37 -9.14 5.28 -8.87
CA LYS A 37 -10.57 5.56 -9.09
C LYS A 37 -11.03 6.75 -8.23
N ARG A 38 -12.33 7.02 -8.23
CA ARG A 38 -12.95 8.10 -7.45
C ARG A 38 -12.94 7.79 -5.97
N ARG A 39 -13.16 8.82 -5.13
CA ARG A 39 -13.29 8.68 -3.68
C ARG A 39 -14.34 7.64 -3.28
N THR A 40 -15.48 7.59 -3.95
CA THR A 40 -16.54 6.60 -3.65
C THR A 40 -16.07 5.15 -3.78
N HIS A 41 -15.15 4.87 -4.70
CA HIS A 41 -14.56 3.53 -4.83
C HIS A 41 -13.54 3.24 -3.74
N GLN A 42 -12.75 4.26 -3.35
CA GLN A 42 -11.82 4.16 -2.22
C GLN A 42 -12.58 3.87 -0.91
N GLU A 43 -13.68 4.60 -0.66
CA GLU A 43 -14.54 4.40 0.51
C GLU A 43 -15.16 3.00 0.53
N ALA A 44 -15.62 2.49 -0.62
CA ALA A 44 -16.14 1.13 -0.73
C ALA A 44 -15.08 0.07 -0.42
N LEU A 45 -13.83 0.24 -0.92
CA LEU A 45 -12.73 -0.66 -0.60
C LEU A 45 -12.36 -0.60 0.89
N ARG A 46 -12.27 0.61 1.46
CA ARG A 46 -12.02 0.81 2.90
C ARG A 46 -13.09 0.13 3.77
N ALA A 47 -14.36 0.27 3.39
CA ALA A 47 -15.47 -0.38 4.11
C ALA A 47 -15.39 -1.91 4.06
N VAL A 48 -15.05 -2.48 2.91
CA VAL A 48 -14.90 -3.94 2.78
C VAL A 48 -13.70 -4.46 3.57
N VAL A 49 -12.57 -3.76 3.53
CA VAL A 49 -11.37 -4.13 4.32
C VAL A 49 -11.69 -4.03 5.81
N ALA A 50 -12.38 -2.98 6.25
CA ALA A 50 -12.81 -2.79 7.64
C ALA A 50 -13.79 -3.86 8.11
N SER A 51 -14.55 -4.48 7.21
CA SER A 51 -15.47 -5.57 7.59
C SER A 51 -14.75 -6.83 8.10
N GLY A 52 -13.47 -7.00 7.75
CA GLY A 52 -12.69 -8.22 8.05
C GLY A 52 -13.05 -9.40 7.14
N ASN A 53 -13.64 -9.14 5.97
CA ASN A 53 -13.98 -10.19 5.02
C ASN A 53 -12.70 -10.88 4.50
N PRO A 54 -12.52 -12.19 4.74
CA PRO A 54 -11.28 -12.91 4.39
C PRO A 54 -11.05 -13.07 2.88
N LYS A 55 -11.99 -12.66 2.06
CA LYS A 55 -11.77 -12.57 0.61
C LYS A 55 -10.89 -11.40 0.19
N PHE A 56 -10.65 -10.46 1.10
CA PHE A 56 -9.79 -9.29 0.87
C PHE A 56 -8.55 -9.42 1.76
N PHE A 57 -7.39 -9.41 1.14
CA PHE A 57 -6.11 -9.57 1.81
C PHE A 57 -5.02 -8.72 1.17
N LEU A 58 -3.92 -8.57 1.88
CA LEU A 58 -2.81 -7.71 1.51
C LEU A 58 -2.22 -8.06 0.15
N GLY A 59 -2.06 -7.04 -0.67
CA GLY A 59 -1.25 -7.06 -1.87
C GLY A 59 -0.61 -5.69 -2.05
N THR A 60 0.71 -5.61 -2.05
CA THR A 60 1.40 -4.33 -2.21
C THR A 60 1.32 -3.83 -3.65
N ASP A 61 1.31 -4.75 -4.61
CA ASP A 61 1.41 -4.44 -6.05
C ASP A 61 2.54 -3.42 -6.33
N SER A 62 3.67 -3.62 -5.63
CA SER A 62 4.80 -2.71 -5.68
C SER A 62 5.53 -2.85 -7.01
N ALA A 63 5.60 -1.75 -7.74
CA ALA A 63 6.24 -1.68 -9.06
C ALA A 63 7.19 -0.47 -9.10
N PRO A 64 8.42 -0.63 -8.58
CA PRO A 64 9.40 0.45 -8.53
C PRO A 64 9.93 0.83 -9.92
N HIS A 65 10.05 2.12 -10.17
CA HIS A 65 10.72 2.69 -11.33
C HIS A 65 11.64 3.82 -10.90
N ALA A 66 12.80 3.94 -11.52
CA ALA A 66 13.73 5.02 -11.26
C ALA A 66 13.06 6.39 -11.48
N LYS A 67 13.41 7.38 -10.66
CA LYS A 67 12.82 8.72 -10.65
C LYS A 67 12.77 9.34 -12.05
N HIS A 68 13.88 9.32 -12.77
CA HIS A 68 13.98 9.88 -14.12
C HIS A 68 13.02 9.23 -15.13
N ARG A 69 12.57 7.98 -14.89
CA ARG A 69 11.60 7.30 -15.75
C ARG A 69 10.16 7.64 -15.40
N LYS A 70 9.91 7.93 -14.12
CA LYS A 70 8.60 8.38 -13.63
C LYS A 70 8.31 9.82 -14.05
N GLU A 71 9.33 10.68 -14.06
CA GLU A 71 9.22 12.12 -14.34
C GLU A 71 9.39 12.41 -15.84
N THR A 72 8.69 11.66 -16.68
CA THR A 72 8.65 11.81 -18.13
C THR A 72 7.20 11.90 -18.61
N ALA A 73 7.00 12.23 -19.89
CA ALA A 73 5.67 12.25 -20.49
C ALA A 73 4.96 10.89 -20.42
N CYS A 74 5.68 9.78 -20.45
CA CYS A 74 5.15 8.42 -20.29
C CYS A 74 4.76 8.12 -18.84
N GLY A 75 5.54 8.61 -17.86
CA GLY A 75 5.28 8.49 -16.44
C GLY A 75 5.47 7.10 -15.83
N CYS A 76 5.88 6.10 -16.56
CA CYS A 76 6.00 4.68 -16.15
C CYS A 76 5.03 4.27 -15.03
N ALA A 77 3.96 3.54 -15.37
CA ALA A 77 2.93 3.15 -14.40
C ALA A 77 3.48 2.18 -13.36
N GLY A 78 3.36 2.52 -12.09
CA GLY A 78 3.81 1.73 -10.94
C GLY A 78 4.30 2.60 -9.80
N CYS A 79 4.08 2.16 -8.57
CA CYS A 79 4.50 2.87 -7.36
C CYS A 79 5.33 1.95 -6.48
N TYR A 80 6.34 2.49 -5.82
CA TYR A 80 7.16 1.74 -4.88
C TYR A 80 6.50 1.74 -3.49
N SER A 81 5.49 0.90 -3.31
CA SER A 81 4.70 0.81 -2.08
C SER A 81 5.28 -0.14 -1.03
N ALA A 82 6.14 -1.09 -1.42
CA ALA A 82 6.64 -2.12 -0.50
C ALA A 82 7.50 -1.57 0.64
N TRP A 83 8.13 -0.41 0.48
CA TRP A 83 9.04 0.19 1.46
C TRP A 83 8.41 0.40 2.85
N SER A 84 7.17 0.86 2.87
CA SER A 84 6.44 1.18 4.11
C SER A 84 5.02 0.57 4.10
N ALA A 85 4.84 -0.53 3.38
CA ALA A 85 3.51 -1.07 3.14
C ALA A 85 2.76 -1.40 4.44
N ILE A 86 3.41 -2.10 5.37
CA ILE A 86 2.74 -2.57 6.59
C ILE A 86 2.38 -1.41 7.53
N GLU A 87 3.23 -0.39 7.61
CA GLU A 87 2.97 0.82 8.39
C GLU A 87 1.81 1.62 7.79
N LEU A 88 1.76 1.73 6.46
CA LEU A 88 0.66 2.38 5.75
C LEU A 88 -0.67 1.67 5.98
N TYR A 89 -0.68 0.33 5.94
CA TYR A 89 -1.88 -0.43 6.26
C TYR A 89 -2.27 -0.26 7.73
N ALA A 90 -1.31 -0.28 8.66
CA ALA A 90 -1.58 -0.05 10.08
C ALA A 90 -2.27 1.31 10.30
N GLN A 91 -1.79 2.37 9.63
CA GLN A 91 -2.39 3.69 9.68
C GLN A 91 -3.83 3.66 9.15
N VAL A 92 -4.10 3.04 8.01
CA VAL A 92 -5.47 2.93 7.47
C VAL A 92 -6.38 2.15 8.41
N PHE A 93 -5.94 1.02 8.95
CA PHE A 93 -6.75 0.21 9.86
C PHE A 93 -7.03 0.95 11.18
N GLU A 94 -6.08 1.75 11.67
CA GLU A 94 -6.30 2.65 12.81
C GLU A 94 -7.32 3.75 12.47
N GLU A 95 -7.19 4.42 11.33
CA GLU A 95 -8.14 5.44 10.87
C GLU A 95 -9.57 4.90 10.75
N LEU A 96 -9.70 3.62 10.38
CA LEU A 96 -10.98 2.92 10.27
C LEU A 96 -11.49 2.38 11.62
N GLY A 97 -10.69 2.48 12.69
CA GLY A 97 -11.03 1.97 14.03
C GLY A 97 -11.05 0.44 14.13
N VAL A 98 -10.28 -0.27 13.30
CA VAL A 98 -10.29 -1.74 13.20
C VAL A 98 -8.87 -2.32 13.15
N ILE A 99 -7.94 -1.73 13.88
CA ILE A 99 -6.52 -2.12 13.88
C ILE A 99 -6.33 -3.61 14.24
N GLU A 100 -7.20 -4.18 15.05
CA GLU A 100 -7.21 -5.59 15.43
C GLU A 100 -7.44 -6.56 14.26
N LYS A 101 -7.96 -6.07 13.13
CA LYS A 101 -8.18 -6.87 11.92
C LYS A 101 -6.97 -6.87 10.97
N LEU A 102 -5.96 -6.07 11.25
CA LEU A 102 -4.77 -5.94 10.39
C LEU A 102 -4.05 -7.28 10.25
N GLU A 103 -3.87 -8.05 11.31
CA GLU A 103 -3.18 -9.35 11.27
C GLU A 103 -3.89 -10.33 10.33
N GLY A 104 -5.22 -10.43 10.43
CA GLY A 104 -6.02 -11.26 9.52
C GLY A 104 -5.80 -10.88 8.06
N PHE A 105 -5.90 -9.59 7.76
CA PHE A 105 -5.73 -9.04 6.42
C PHE A 105 -4.30 -9.22 5.87
N ALA A 106 -3.29 -8.94 6.69
CA ALA A 106 -1.89 -8.89 6.24
C ALA A 106 -1.19 -10.26 6.26
N SER A 107 -1.59 -11.18 7.16
CA SER A 107 -0.83 -12.41 7.43
C SER A 107 -1.62 -13.69 7.23
N HIS A 108 -2.94 -13.69 7.45
CA HIS A 108 -3.71 -14.92 7.47
C HIS A 108 -4.47 -15.18 6.17
N TYR A 109 -5.27 -14.22 5.71
CA TYR A 109 -6.23 -14.43 4.63
C TYR A 109 -5.57 -14.79 3.29
N GLY A 110 -4.41 -14.18 2.99
CA GLY A 110 -3.66 -14.51 1.78
C GLY A 110 -3.10 -15.93 1.82
N ALA A 111 -2.51 -16.34 2.95
CA ALA A 111 -2.00 -17.68 3.14
C ALA A 111 -3.12 -18.71 3.00
N ASP A 112 -4.26 -18.49 3.66
CA ASP A 112 -5.43 -19.36 3.60
C ASP A 112 -5.99 -19.48 2.17
N PHE A 113 -6.06 -18.34 1.46
CA PHE A 113 -6.53 -18.32 0.07
C PHE A 113 -5.65 -19.15 -0.86
N TYR A 114 -4.33 -19.02 -0.73
CA TYR A 114 -3.35 -19.76 -1.54
C TYR A 114 -3.07 -21.17 -0.99
N ARG A 115 -3.70 -21.56 0.12
CA ARG A 115 -3.47 -22.85 0.80
C ARG A 115 -2.00 -23.04 1.19
N LEU A 116 -1.36 -21.98 1.61
CA LEU A 116 0.01 -21.97 2.14
C LEU A 116 -0.02 -22.04 3.66
N PRO A 117 1.02 -22.58 4.30
CA PRO A 117 1.15 -22.49 5.75
C PRO A 117 1.26 -21.02 6.16
N ARG A 118 0.61 -20.66 7.25
CA ARG A 118 0.80 -19.34 7.86
C ARG A 118 2.20 -19.22 8.44
N ASN A 119 2.79 -18.03 8.36
CA ASN A 119 4.08 -17.76 8.99
C ASN A 119 3.98 -17.92 10.51
N SER A 120 5.02 -18.50 11.11
CA SER A 120 5.15 -18.64 12.58
C SER A 120 5.86 -17.45 13.22
N GLY A 121 6.64 -16.68 12.45
CA GLY A 121 7.30 -15.47 12.91
C GLY A 121 6.30 -14.32 13.11
N GLN A 122 6.66 -13.41 13.99
CA GLN A 122 5.88 -12.19 14.27
C GLN A 122 6.69 -10.95 13.94
N ILE A 123 6.01 -9.90 13.53
CA ILE A 123 6.58 -8.55 13.42
C ILE A 123 5.92 -7.66 14.46
N LYS A 124 6.64 -6.66 14.92
CA LYS A 124 6.13 -5.72 15.90
C LYS A 124 5.98 -4.34 15.28
N LEU A 125 4.76 -3.85 15.27
CA LEU A 125 4.47 -2.47 14.93
C LEU A 125 4.29 -1.65 16.21
N VAL A 126 4.94 -0.51 16.29
CA VAL A 126 4.81 0.42 17.41
C VAL A 126 4.26 1.75 16.92
N LYS A 127 3.46 2.40 17.75
CA LYS A 127 2.92 3.73 17.46
C LYS A 127 4.00 4.78 17.72
N GLN A 128 4.86 4.97 16.74
CA GLN A 128 5.95 5.91 16.73
C GLN A 128 6.04 6.57 15.37
N ALA A 129 5.95 7.89 15.34
CA ALA A 129 6.01 8.65 14.10
C ALA A 129 7.41 8.63 13.48
N TRP A 130 7.46 8.52 12.16
CA TRP A 130 8.67 8.65 11.36
C TRP A 130 8.32 9.22 9.98
N THR A 131 9.30 9.76 9.28
CA THR A 131 9.10 10.33 7.94
C THR A 131 9.67 9.39 6.89
N VAL A 132 8.86 9.06 5.89
CA VAL A 132 9.32 8.28 4.73
C VAL A 132 10.37 9.09 3.98
N PRO A 133 11.55 8.53 3.65
CA PRO A 133 12.59 9.26 2.93
C PRO A 133 12.08 9.79 1.59
N GLU A 134 12.59 10.96 1.19
CA GLU A 134 12.25 11.58 -0.10
C GLU A 134 12.67 10.71 -1.28
N GLU A 135 13.84 10.08 -1.17
CA GLU A 135 14.44 9.22 -2.19
C GLU A 135 15.22 8.07 -1.54
N ILE A 136 15.33 6.97 -2.25
CA ILE A 136 16.16 5.82 -1.90
C ILE A 136 17.06 5.53 -3.09
N THR A 137 18.33 5.26 -2.85
CA THR A 137 19.29 4.91 -3.89
C THR A 137 19.26 3.41 -4.15
N LEU A 138 19.04 3.03 -5.40
CA LEU A 138 19.14 1.63 -5.85
C LEU A 138 20.62 1.20 -5.96
N PRO A 139 20.92 -0.11 -6.03
CA PRO A 139 22.30 -0.61 -6.16
C PRO A 139 23.05 -0.09 -7.39
N ASP A 140 22.34 0.28 -8.46
CA ASP A 140 22.89 0.89 -9.67
C ASP A 140 23.15 2.40 -9.56
N GLY A 141 22.89 2.99 -8.38
CA GLY A 141 23.02 4.42 -8.10
C GLY A 141 21.84 5.27 -8.53
N SER A 142 20.82 4.71 -9.16
CA SER A 142 19.64 5.48 -9.56
C SER A 142 18.71 5.78 -8.37
N PRO A 143 18.14 7.01 -8.28
CA PRO A 143 17.19 7.34 -7.25
C PRO A 143 15.80 6.76 -7.58
N ILE A 144 15.12 6.29 -6.55
CA ILE A 144 13.72 5.88 -6.56
C ILE A 144 12.96 6.65 -5.50
N VAL A 145 11.75 7.09 -5.80
CA VAL A 145 10.87 7.78 -4.86
C VAL A 145 9.90 6.75 -4.28
N PRO A 146 9.97 6.47 -2.97
CA PRO A 146 9.02 5.56 -2.34
C PRO A 146 7.63 6.19 -2.27
N PHE A 147 6.62 5.35 -2.20
CA PHE A 147 5.26 5.81 -1.97
C PHE A 147 5.16 6.50 -0.60
N TYR A 148 4.45 7.64 -0.52
CA TYR A 148 4.41 8.53 0.65
C TYR A 148 5.73 9.24 0.97
N ALA A 149 6.67 9.38 0.03
CA ALA A 149 7.91 10.13 0.21
C ALA A 149 7.66 11.51 0.88
N GLY A 150 8.48 11.85 1.87
CA GLY A 150 8.39 13.09 2.63
C GLY A 150 7.20 13.18 3.60
N GLN A 151 6.31 12.19 3.64
CA GLN A 151 5.16 12.20 4.54
C GLN A 151 5.46 11.44 5.83
N THR A 152 4.80 11.86 6.91
CA THR A 152 4.93 11.22 8.22
C THR A 152 3.92 10.09 8.37
N LEU A 153 4.41 8.93 8.78
CA LEU A 153 3.60 7.78 9.20
C LEU A 153 3.62 7.69 10.73
N ASN A 154 2.52 7.24 11.32
CA ASN A 154 2.35 7.15 12.77
C ASN A 154 2.76 5.78 13.35
N TRP A 155 3.04 4.84 12.50
CA TRP A 155 3.43 3.48 12.85
C TRP A 155 4.81 3.16 12.32
N THR A 156 5.61 2.43 13.10
CA THR A 156 6.95 1.99 12.73
C THR A 156 7.07 0.49 12.93
N LEU A 157 7.60 -0.21 11.92
CA LEU A 157 8.03 -1.60 12.06
C LEU A 157 9.32 -1.62 12.88
N GLN A 158 9.29 -2.30 14.04
CA GLN A 158 10.50 -2.59 14.81
C GLN A 158 11.24 -3.77 14.18
N ALA A 159 12.52 -3.57 13.82
CA ALA A 159 13.42 -4.66 13.55
C ALA A 159 13.68 -5.43 14.88
N GLU A 160 13.68 -6.75 14.78
CA GLU A 160 14.17 -7.62 15.87
C GLU A 160 15.69 -7.50 16.06
#